data_147d40aa4e59278c45648d4cca396cea
#
_entry.id   147d40aa4e59278c45648d4cca396cea
#
_cell.length_a   1.000
_cell.length_b   1.000
_cell.length_c   1.000
_cell.angle_alpha   90.00
_cell.angle_beta   90.00
_cell.angle_gamma   90.00
#
_symmetry.space_group_name_H-M   'P 1'
#
loop_
_entity.id
_entity.type
_entity.pdbx_description
1 polymer ?
#
loop_
_entity_poly.entity_id
_entity_poly.type
_entity_poly.pdbx_seq_one_letter_code
_entity_poly.pdbx_strand_id
1 'polypeptide(L)'
;HRGRLVAERYAEDVRPDMPLPGWSMSKTLLHALLGVRVQQGKLDPKAPLPVPAWRAANDGHEKITLGDLLAMRSGLAWREDYDDADSDALRMLFRTGDSAAVYAAMPVAEPPGTRFVYSSGASNLLAFVLRRSFADDREAWAFPRTQLFAPLGMHTAVLEADASGTFVASSFGFASARDWARLGMLYCDDGVVD
;
A
#
# COMPACT_ATOMS: atom_id res chain seq x y z
N HIS A 1 19.38 -1.88 17.59
CA HIS A 1 19.70 -0.73 18.47
C HIS A 1 20.68 0.21 17.76
N ARG A 2 20.30 1.45 17.51
CA ARG A 2 21.12 2.46 16.81
C ARG A 2 21.70 1.92 15.48
N GLY A 3 20.86 1.37 14.64
CA GLY A 3 21.25 0.80 13.33
C GLY A 3 22.02 -0.53 13.39
N ARG A 4 22.25 -1.08 14.58
CA ARG A 4 22.98 -2.35 14.74
C ARG A 4 22.05 -3.48 15.18
N LEU A 5 22.14 -4.61 14.51
CA LEU A 5 21.52 -5.85 14.97
C LEU A 5 22.26 -6.36 16.19
N VAL A 6 21.58 -6.47 17.34
CA VAL A 6 22.17 -6.91 18.61
C VAL A 6 21.76 -8.32 18.99
N ALA A 7 20.61 -8.78 18.51
CA ALA A 7 20.15 -10.16 18.69
C ALA A 7 19.09 -10.48 17.62
N GLU A 8 19.03 -11.72 17.20
CA GLU A 8 17.95 -12.28 16.39
C GLU A 8 17.73 -13.75 16.77
N ARG A 9 16.51 -14.21 16.63
CA ARG A 9 16.14 -15.61 16.84
C ARG A 9 15.01 -15.98 15.87
N TYR A 10 15.11 -17.15 15.29
CA TYR A 10 14.16 -17.68 14.32
C TYR A 10 13.60 -19.03 14.83
N ALA A 11 12.41 -19.37 14.35
CA ALA A 11 11.89 -20.72 14.50
C ALA A 11 12.78 -21.72 13.73
N GLU A 12 12.67 -23.02 14.03
CA GLU A 12 13.56 -24.04 13.48
C GLU A 12 13.55 -24.08 11.95
N ASP A 13 12.38 -23.84 11.34
CA ASP A 13 12.18 -23.88 9.88
C ASP A 13 12.38 -22.53 9.18
N VAL A 14 12.75 -21.48 9.90
CA VAL A 14 12.86 -20.11 9.37
C VAL A 14 14.31 -19.68 9.25
N ARG A 15 14.77 -19.40 8.04
CA ARG A 15 16.11 -18.85 7.81
C ARG A 15 16.09 -17.32 7.85
N PRO A 16 17.23 -16.67 8.21
CA PRO A 16 17.36 -15.21 8.27
C PRO A 16 17.08 -14.48 6.93
N ASP A 17 17.24 -15.18 5.82
CA ASP A 17 17.02 -14.67 4.45
C ASP A 17 15.68 -15.05 3.85
N MET A 18 14.82 -15.76 4.59
CA MET A 18 13.53 -16.23 4.11
C MET A 18 12.55 -15.05 4.03
N PRO A 19 11.95 -14.79 2.86
CA PRO A 19 10.86 -13.83 2.73
C PRO A 19 9.63 -14.34 3.49
N LEU A 20 9.17 -13.57 4.45
CA LEU A 20 7.98 -13.85 5.23
C LEU A 20 6.88 -12.86 4.85
N PRO A 21 5.59 -13.28 4.87
CA PRO A 21 4.48 -12.40 4.54
C PRO A 21 4.40 -11.25 5.55
N GLY A 22 4.35 -10.03 5.04
CA GLY A 22 4.26 -8.83 5.85
C GLY A 22 2.84 -8.48 6.27
N TRP A 23 1.84 -9.04 5.58
CA TRP A 23 0.44 -8.64 5.74
C TRP A 23 0.34 -7.10 5.74
N SER A 24 -0.29 -6.51 6.73
CA SER A 24 -0.48 -5.06 6.79
C SER A 24 0.80 -4.22 6.91
N MET A 25 1.96 -4.81 7.21
CA MET A 25 3.24 -4.10 7.06
C MET A 25 3.51 -3.68 5.60
N SER A 26 2.90 -4.35 4.63
CA SER A 26 2.96 -3.99 3.20
C SER A 26 2.48 -2.56 2.94
N LYS A 27 1.52 -2.06 3.73
CA LYS A 27 1.03 -0.68 3.65
C LYS A 27 2.14 0.35 3.91
N THR A 28 3.13 0.00 4.73
CA THR A 28 4.28 0.87 5.01
C THR A 28 5.20 0.97 3.78
N LEU A 29 5.39 -0.13 3.03
CA LEU A 29 6.09 -0.09 1.74
C LEU A 29 5.39 0.85 0.77
N LEU A 30 4.07 0.70 0.63
CA LEU A 30 3.27 1.55 -0.24
C LEU A 30 3.35 3.02 0.15
N HIS A 31 3.25 3.32 1.45
CA HIS A 31 3.37 4.69 1.96
C HIS A 31 4.70 5.33 1.58
N ALA A 32 5.83 4.62 1.75
CA ALA A 32 7.15 5.11 1.35
C ALA A 32 7.21 5.38 -0.17
N LEU A 33 6.70 4.46 -0.99
CA LEU A 33 6.67 4.62 -2.46
C LEU A 33 5.81 5.81 -2.91
N LEU A 34 4.66 6.02 -2.28
CA LEU A 34 3.82 7.20 -2.53
C LEU A 34 4.54 8.48 -2.12
N GLY A 35 5.26 8.46 -0.98
CA GLY A 35 6.09 9.58 -0.53
C GLY A 35 7.13 9.98 -1.57
N VAL A 36 7.83 9.02 -2.18
CA VAL A 36 8.78 9.28 -3.27
C VAL A 36 8.07 9.92 -4.47
N ARG A 37 6.88 9.44 -4.87
CA ARG A 37 6.13 10.04 -5.99
C ARG A 37 5.64 11.45 -5.68
N VAL A 38 5.26 11.72 -4.43
CA VAL A 38 4.92 13.08 -3.99
C VAL A 38 6.14 13.99 -4.03
N GLN A 39 7.29 13.54 -3.54
CA GLN A 39 8.55 14.28 -3.61
C GLN A 39 8.96 14.60 -5.06
N GLN A 40 8.72 13.69 -5.99
CA GLN A 40 8.95 13.88 -7.42
C GLN A 40 7.93 14.82 -8.11
N GLY A 41 6.95 15.34 -7.37
CA GLY A 41 5.88 16.20 -7.90
C GLY A 41 4.91 15.47 -8.85
N LYS A 42 4.83 14.14 -8.77
CA LYS A 42 3.96 13.31 -9.62
C LYS A 42 2.62 12.98 -8.98
N LEU A 43 2.52 13.12 -7.67
CA LEU A 43 1.28 12.99 -6.90
C LEU A 43 1.19 14.17 -5.93
N ASP A 44 -0.05 14.61 -5.67
CA ASP A 44 -0.36 15.64 -4.68
C ASP A 44 -1.34 15.07 -3.64
N PRO A 45 -0.98 15.02 -2.35
CA PRO A 45 -1.86 14.54 -1.29
C PRO A 45 -3.18 15.31 -1.17
N LYS A 46 -3.23 16.57 -1.63
CA LYS A 46 -4.41 17.44 -1.55
C LYS A 46 -5.30 17.35 -2.79
N ALA A 47 -4.81 16.75 -3.86
CA ALA A 47 -5.59 16.62 -5.09
C ALA A 47 -6.63 15.50 -4.98
N PRO A 48 -7.80 15.67 -5.60
CA PRO A 48 -8.74 14.57 -5.82
C PRO A 48 -8.07 13.40 -6.55
N LEU A 49 -8.48 12.19 -6.20
CA LEU A 49 -7.89 10.98 -6.78
C LEU A 49 -8.22 10.84 -8.26
N PRO A 50 -7.25 10.44 -9.09
CA PRO A 50 -7.46 10.26 -10.53
C PRO A 50 -8.12 8.91 -10.85
N VAL A 51 -9.19 8.55 -10.12
CA VAL A 51 -9.99 7.35 -10.38
C VAL A 51 -11.01 7.69 -11.48
N PRO A 52 -10.94 7.02 -12.65
CA PRO A 52 -11.79 7.42 -13.79
C PRO A 52 -13.28 7.39 -13.49
N ALA A 53 -13.76 6.39 -12.75
CA ALA A 53 -15.18 6.25 -12.39
C ALA A 53 -15.69 7.38 -11.47
N TRP A 54 -14.80 8.06 -10.74
CA TRP A 54 -15.17 9.08 -9.76
C TRP A 54 -15.34 10.49 -10.35
N ARG A 55 -14.77 10.74 -11.54
CA ARG A 55 -14.72 12.08 -12.15
C ARG A 55 -16.08 12.70 -12.46
N ALA A 56 -17.10 11.87 -12.68
CA ALA A 56 -18.42 12.33 -13.06
C ALA A 56 -19.52 11.83 -12.11
N ALA A 57 -19.14 11.32 -10.93
CA ALA A 57 -20.09 10.63 -10.06
C ALA A 57 -21.07 11.59 -9.37
N ASN A 58 -20.65 12.83 -9.03
CA ASN A 58 -21.46 13.82 -8.29
C ASN A 58 -22.11 13.28 -7.01
N ASP A 59 -21.52 12.27 -6.41
CA ASP A 59 -22.01 11.57 -5.23
C ASP A 59 -21.05 11.66 -4.03
N GLY A 60 -19.99 12.45 -4.18
CA GLY A 60 -18.95 12.67 -3.15
C GLY A 60 -17.62 12.00 -3.44
N HIS A 61 -17.55 11.00 -4.32
CA HIS A 61 -16.29 10.36 -4.70
C HIS A 61 -15.29 11.34 -5.30
N GLU A 62 -15.76 12.31 -6.07
CA GLU A 62 -14.93 13.33 -6.73
C GLU A 62 -14.18 14.24 -5.76
N LYS A 63 -14.55 14.22 -4.47
CA LYS A 63 -13.93 15.02 -3.40
C LYS A 63 -12.84 14.26 -2.64
N ILE A 64 -12.78 12.94 -2.79
CA ILE A 64 -11.83 12.10 -2.06
C ILE A 64 -10.41 12.38 -2.56
N THR A 65 -9.54 12.78 -1.65
CA THR A 65 -8.13 13.09 -1.94
C THR A 65 -7.19 11.90 -1.66
N LEU A 66 -5.97 11.99 -2.20
CA LEU A 66 -4.90 11.04 -1.86
C LEU A 66 -4.65 11.04 -0.35
N GLY A 67 -4.67 12.21 0.29
CA GLY A 67 -4.51 12.37 1.74
C GLY A 67 -5.60 11.69 2.56
N ASP A 68 -6.86 11.72 2.09
CA ASP A 68 -7.96 11.05 2.78
C ASP A 68 -7.78 9.53 2.80
N LEU A 69 -7.34 8.94 1.68
CA LEU A 69 -7.03 7.51 1.62
C LEU A 69 -5.81 7.14 2.48
N LEU A 70 -4.74 7.93 2.43
CA LEU A 70 -3.56 7.72 3.27
C LEU A 70 -3.90 7.79 4.77
N ALA A 71 -4.81 8.68 5.14
CA ALA A 71 -5.31 8.81 6.50
C ALA A 71 -6.43 7.81 6.85
N MET A 72 -6.82 6.92 5.92
CA MET A 72 -7.95 5.99 6.06
C MET A 72 -9.25 6.71 6.45
N ARG A 73 -9.53 7.84 5.80
CA ARG A 73 -10.68 8.72 6.05
C ARG A 73 -11.43 9.06 4.76
N SER A 74 -11.51 8.10 3.83
CA SER A 74 -12.17 8.28 2.54
C SER A 74 -13.68 8.54 2.64
N GLY A 75 -14.34 8.09 3.72
CA GLY A 75 -15.79 8.11 3.84
C GLY A 75 -16.50 7.00 3.09
N LEU A 76 -15.78 6.10 2.40
CA LEU A 76 -16.39 4.95 1.72
C LEU A 76 -16.86 3.89 2.71
N ALA A 77 -17.98 3.24 2.41
CA ALA A 77 -18.45 2.09 3.17
C ALA A 77 -17.47 0.93 2.99
N TRP A 78 -16.95 0.42 4.10
CA TRP A 78 -15.98 -0.66 4.07
C TRP A 78 -16.10 -1.52 5.32
N ARG A 79 -16.14 -2.85 5.11
CA ARG A 79 -16.14 -3.82 6.20
C ARG A 79 -14.88 -4.70 6.12
N GLU A 80 -14.00 -4.51 7.11
CA GLU A 80 -12.79 -5.32 7.27
C GLU A 80 -12.98 -6.25 8.47
N ASP A 81 -13.41 -7.46 8.18
CA ASP A 81 -13.67 -8.51 9.15
C ASP A 81 -13.05 -9.81 8.62
N TYR A 82 -12.06 -10.31 9.32
CA TYR A 82 -11.30 -11.49 8.89
C TYR A 82 -11.93 -12.82 9.35
N ASP A 83 -12.93 -12.77 10.21
CA ASP A 83 -13.70 -13.94 10.65
C ASP A 83 -14.93 -14.18 9.75
N ASP A 84 -15.28 -13.23 8.89
CA ASP A 84 -16.38 -13.35 7.93
C ASP A 84 -15.85 -13.43 6.49
N ALA A 85 -16.02 -14.62 5.88
CA ALA A 85 -15.60 -14.89 4.50
C ALA A 85 -16.26 -13.98 3.45
N ASP A 86 -17.37 -13.35 3.77
CA ASP A 86 -18.09 -12.42 2.90
C ASP A 86 -17.80 -10.94 3.21
N SER A 87 -16.84 -10.67 4.09
CA SER A 87 -16.36 -9.29 4.30
C SER A 87 -15.73 -8.72 3.04
N ASP A 88 -15.76 -7.39 2.91
CA ASP A 88 -15.18 -6.72 1.74
C ASP A 88 -13.69 -7.01 1.62
N ALA A 89 -12.97 -7.09 2.74
CA ALA A 89 -11.55 -7.39 2.77
C ALA A 89 -11.23 -8.80 2.22
N LEU A 90 -11.92 -9.84 2.68
CA LEU A 90 -11.66 -11.21 2.21
C LEU A 90 -12.13 -11.43 0.77
N ARG A 91 -13.26 -10.82 0.38
CA ARG A 91 -13.70 -10.84 -1.02
C ARG A 91 -12.68 -10.17 -1.93
N MET A 92 -12.17 -9.00 -1.54
CA MET A 92 -11.15 -8.29 -2.28
C MET A 92 -9.85 -9.08 -2.41
N LEU A 93 -9.35 -9.69 -1.32
CA LEU A 93 -8.05 -10.37 -1.32
C LEU A 93 -8.09 -11.72 -2.06
N PHE A 94 -9.23 -12.44 -2.04
CA PHE A 94 -9.24 -13.84 -2.46
C PHE A 94 -10.28 -14.18 -3.53
N ARG A 95 -11.17 -13.24 -3.91
CA ARG A 95 -12.26 -13.53 -4.87
C ARG A 95 -12.32 -12.57 -6.05
N THR A 96 -11.29 -11.72 -6.24
CA THR A 96 -11.23 -10.80 -7.37
C THR A 96 -9.85 -10.81 -8.03
N GLY A 97 -9.81 -10.47 -9.30
CA GLY A 97 -8.59 -10.22 -10.05
C GLY A 97 -8.19 -8.73 -10.10
N ASP A 98 -9.01 -7.84 -9.54
CA ASP A 98 -8.77 -6.39 -9.46
C ASP A 98 -9.17 -5.88 -8.08
N SER A 99 -8.22 -5.87 -7.18
CA SER A 99 -8.44 -5.50 -5.79
C SER A 99 -8.78 -4.01 -5.60
N ALA A 100 -8.25 -3.15 -6.46
CA ALA A 100 -8.51 -1.72 -6.40
C ALA A 100 -9.95 -1.39 -6.84
N ALA A 101 -10.47 -2.09 -7.86
CA ALA A 101 -11.82 -1.88 -8.37
C ALA A 101 -12.89 -2.18 -7.31
N VAL A 102 -12.66 -3.17 -6.43
CA VAL A 102 -13.60 -3.47 -5.34
C VAL A 102 -13.80 -2.27 -4.44
N TYR A 103 -12.72 -1.63 -4.00
CA TYR A 103 -12.82 -0.46 -3.13
C TYR A 103 -13.33 0.79 -3.86
N ALA A 104 -12.91 0.97 -5.11
CA ALA A 104 -13.37 2.08 -5.93
C ALA A 104 -14.89 2.09 -6.19
N ALA A 105 -15.53 0.92 -6.11
CA ALA A 105 -16.97 0.76 -6.30
C ALA A 105 -17.78 0.89 -5.00
N MET A 106 -17.12 1.07 -3.84
CA MET A 106 -17.83 1.22 -2.56
C MET A 106 -18.59 2.56 -2.51
N PRO A 107 -19.82 2.59 -2.00
CA PRO A 107 -20.58 3.83 -1.91
C PRO A 107 -19.99 4.78 -0.86
N VAL A 108 -20.16 6.08 -1.07
CA VAL A 108 -19.84 7.11 -0.07
C VAL A 108 -20.88 7.02 1.04
N ALA A 109 -20.46 6.71 2.25
CA ALA A 109 -21.31 6.59 3.44
C ALA A 109 -21.21 7.83 4.34
N GLU A 110 -20.06 8.51 4.32
CA GLU A 110 -19.78 9.69 5.14
C GLU A 110 -18.94 10.70 4.34
N PRO A 111 -18.95 11.99 4.69
CA PRO A 111 -18.08 12.96 4.03
C PRO A 111 -16.60 12.57 4.16
N PRO A 112 -15.80 12.67 3.07
CA PRO A 112 -14.37 12.44 3.14
C PRO A 112 -13.68 13.31 4.22
N GLY A 113 -12.66 12.78 4.85
CA GLY A 113 -11.88 13.48 5.87
C GLY A 113 -12.49 13.47 7.28
N THR A 114 -13.68 12.91 7.50
CA THR A 114 -14.40 13.02 8.78
C THR A 114 -14.12 11.87 9.74
N ARG A 115 -14.12 10.62 9.27
CA ARG A 115 -14.02 9.44 10.13
C ARG A 115 -12.90 8.51 9.68
N PHE A 116 -12.11 8.01 10.63
CA PHE A 116 -11.14 6.95 10.41
C PHE A 116 -11.86 5.59 10.32
N VAL A 117 -11.63 4.89 9.21
CA VAL A 117 -12.05 3.49 9.01
C VAL A 117 -10.87 2.74 8.42
N TYR A 118 -10.27 1.85 9.20
CA TYR A 118 -9.16 1.02 8.72
C TYR A 118 -9.58 0.24 7.48
N SER A 119 -8.79 0.34 6.41
CA SER A 119 -9.17 -0.23 5.13
C SER A 119 -7.99 -0.74 4.31
N SER A 120 -7.95 -2.05 4.08
CA SER A 120 -7.07 -2.67 3.09
C SER A 120 -7.44 -2.28 1.67
N GLY A 121 -8.73 -2.03 1.42
CA GLY A 121 -9.21 -1.53 0.12
C GLY A 121 -8.64 -0.16 -0.24
N ALA A 122 -8.58 0.76 0.73
CA ALA A 122 -7.96 2.07 0.52
C ALA A 122 -6.49 1.92 0.07
N SER A 123 -5.75 0.99 0.68
CA SER A 123 -4.36 0.74 0.31
C SER A 123 -4.21 0.17 -1.09
N ASN A 124 -5.07 -0.75 -1.52
CA ASN A 124 -5.02 -1.29 -2.88
C ASN A 124 -5.44 -0.25 -3.93
N LEU A 125 -6.39 0.63 -3.61
CA LEU A 125 -6.71 1.76 -4.49
C LEU A 125 -5.55 2.77 -4.58
N LEU A 126 -4.83 3.02 -3.48
CA LEU A 126 -3.59 3.80 -3.48
C LEU A 126 -2.50 3.16 -4.34
N ALA A 127 -2.38 1.83 -4.34
CA ALA A 127 -1.44 1.12 -5.20
C ALA A 127 -1.81 1.25 -6.69
N PHE A 128 -3.10 1.23 -7.03
CA PHE A 128 -3.59 1.55 -8.36
C PHE A 128 -3.21 2.99 -8.78
N VAL A 129 -3.43 3.97 -7.90
CA VAL A 129 -3.06 5.37 -8.16
C VAL A 129 -1.54 5.51 -8.34
N LEU A 130 -0.74 4.83 -7.52
CA LEU A 130 0.70 4.77 -7.69
C LEU A 130 1.06 4.28 -9.09
N ARG A 131 0.53 3.12 -9.51
CA ARG A 131 0.77 2.55 -10.84
C ARG A 131 0.36 3.52 -11.94
N ARG A 132 -0.81 4.14 -11.84
CA ARG A 132 -1.34 5.11 -12.83
C ARG A 132 -0.57 6.42 -12.90
N SER A 133 0.32 6.69 -11.96
CA SER A 133 1.23 7.85 -11.98
C SER A 133 2.42 7.67 -12.92
N PHE A 134 2.58 6.51 -13.56
CA PHE A 134 3.58 6.21 -14.56
C PHE A 134 2.96 6.16 -15.95
N ALA A 135 3.78 6.40 -16.97
CA ALA A 135 3.36 6.27 -18.37
C ALA A 135 3.37 4.80 -18.82
N ASP A 136 4.22 3.97 -18.23
CA ASP A 136 4.45 2.57 -18.57
C ASP A 136 4.35 1.68 -17.31
N ASP A 137 3.65 0.56 -17.43
CA ASP A 137 3.53 -0.43 -16.36
C ASP A 137 4.86 -1.05 -15.94
N ARG A 138 5.83 -1.16 -16.86
CA ARG A 138 7.17 -1.69 -16.54
C ARG A 138 7.90 -0.77 -15.56
N GLU A 139 7.79 0.55 -15.77
CA GLU A 139 8.34 1.53 -14.83
C GLU A 139 7.66 1.41 -13.46
N ALA A 140 6.34 1.29 -13.45
CA ALA A 140 5.56 1.12 -12.21
C ALA A 140 5.99 -0.14 -11.44
N TRP A 141 6.17 -1.28 -12.13
CA TRP A 141 6.59 -2.53 -11.50
C TRP A 141 8.05 -2.54 -11.06
N ALA A 142 8.93 -1.83 -11.77
CA ALA A 142 10.33 -1.69 -11.37
C ALA A 142 10.53 -0.71 -10.21
N PHE A 143 9.59 0.21 -9.99
CA PHE A 143 9.70 1.32 -9.07
C PHE A 143 9.97 0.91 -7.61
N PRO A 144 9.28 -0.09 -7.01
CA PRO A 144 9.60 -0.53 -5.66
C PRO A 144 11.05 -0.99 -5.50
N ARG A 145 11.55 -1.74 -6.47
CA ARG A 145 12.94 -2.22 -6.44
C ARG A 145 13.94 -1.08 -6.56
N THR A 146 13.73 -0.18 -7.52
CA THR A 146 14.71 0.87 -7.85
C THR A 146 14.72 2.02 -6.84
N GLN A 147 13.56 2.35 -6.27
CA GLN A 147 13.42 3.54 -5.42
C GLN A 147 13.32 3.25 -3.91
N LEU A 148 13.08 2.00 -3.54
CA LEU A 148 12.95 1.64 -2.13
C LEU A 148 13.83 0.43 -1.76
N PHE A 149 13.64 -0.71 -2.41
CA PHE A 149 14.29 -1.95 -1.96
C PHE A 149 15.80 -1.92 -2.14
N ALA A 150 16.29 -1.53 -3.34
CA ALA A 150 17.72 -1.48 -3.59
C ALA A 150 18.44 -0.41 -2.75
N PRO A 151 17.95 0.84 -2.66
CA PRO A 151 18.57 1.84 -1.78
C PRO A 151 18.64 1.42 -0.31
N LEU A 152 17.63 0.69 0.20
CA LEU A 152 17.61 0.19 1.58
C LEU A 152 18.36 -1.13 1.78
N GLY A 153 18.87 -1.76 0.70
CA GLY A 153 19.47 -3.09 0.77
C GLY A 153 18.46 -4.20 1.12
N MET A 154 17.17 -4.01 0.79
CA MET A 154 16.12 -5.00 1.00
C MET A 154 16.13 -6.03 -0.13
N HIS A 155 17.07 -6.97 -0.08
CA HIS A 155 17.33 -7.89 -1.19
C HIS A 155 16.28 -8.97 -1.38
N THR A 156 15.54 -9.31 -0.33
CA THR A 156 14.51 -10.34 -0.35
C THR A 156 13.10 -9.79 -0.56
N ALA A 157 12.95 -8.44 -0.58
CA ALA A 157 11.64 -7.79 -0.65
C ALA A 157 10.97 -8.00 -2.00
N VAL A 158 9.68 -8.37 -1.94
CA VAL A 158 8.77 -8.55 -3.06
C VAL A 158 7.43 -7.93 -2.74
N LEU A 159 6.79 -7.30 -3.74
CA LEU A 159 5.37 -6.95 -3.73
C LEU A 159 4.69 -7.74 -4.85
N GLU A 160 3.64 -8.48 -4.51
CA GLU A 160 2.85 -9.22 -5.50
C GLU A 160 1.75 -8.33 -6.08
N ALA A 161 1.47 -8.54 -7.36
CA ALA A 161 0.38 -7.88 -8.07
C ALA A 161 -0.80 -8.84 -8.25
N ASP A 162 -2.00 -8.28 -8.32
CA ASP A 162 -3.21 -8.99 -8.73
C ASP A 162 -3.25 -9.17 -10.27
N ALA A 163 -4.30 -9.83 -10.78
CA ALA A 163 -4.44 -10.09 -12.20
C ALA A 163 -4.60 -8.82 -13.06
N SER A 164 -5.00 -7.70 -12.46
CA SER A 164 -5.02 -6.39 -13.13
C SER A 164 -3.62 -5.78 -13.29
N GLY A 165 -2.61 -6.32 -12.62
CA GLY A 165 -1.24 -5.80 -12.55
C GLY A 165 -1.04 -4.72 -11.48
N THR A 166 -2.01 -4.53 -10.58
CA THR A 166 -1.90 -3.64 -9.43
C THR A 166 -1.33 -4.38 -8.22
N PHE A 167 -0.34 -3.81 -7.54
CA PHE A 167 0.19 -4.41 -6.32
C PHE A 167 -0.89 -4.54 -5.25
N VAL A 168 -1.03 -5.74 -4.67
CA VAL A 168 -1.88 -5.95 -3.48
C VAL A 168 -1.12 -5.44 -2.25
N ALA A 169 -0.85 -4.15 -2.27
CA ALA A 169 0.02 -3.49 -1.31
C ALA A 169 -0.61 -3.32 0.09
N SER A 170 -1.86 -3.75 0.26
CA SER A 170 -2.46 -3.89 1.57
C SER A 170 -1.87 -5.06 2.38
N SER A 171 -1.39 -6.14 1.69
CA SER A 171 -1.21 -7.44 2.34
C SER A 171 -0.08 -8.30 1.75
N PHE A 172 0.19 -8.23 0.44
CA PHE A 172 1.05 -9.21 -0.25
C PHE A 172 2.45 -8.64 -0.51
N GLY A 173 3.04 -8.06 0.53
CA GLY A 173 4.46 -7.77 0.61
C GLY A 173 5.18 -8.86 1.40
N PHE A 174 6.32 -9.30 0.89
CA PHE A 174 7.16 -10.33 1.50
C PHE A 174 8.58 -9.80 1.63
N ALA A 175 9.19 -10.03 2.77
CA ALA A 175 10.60 -9.72 2.99
C ALA A 175 11.15 -10.52 4.18
N SER A 176 12.45 -10.66 4.26
CA SER A 176 13.10 -11.22 5.46
C SER A 176 12.91 -10.28 6.66
N ALA A 177 13.04 -10.84 7.87
CA ALA A 177 12.94 -10.02 9.09
C ALA A 177 13.97 -8.87 9.10
N ARG A 178 15.15 -9.10 8.54
CA ARG A 178 16.19 -8.07 8.42
C ARG A 178 15.80 -6.97 7.43
N ASP A 179 15.12 -7.32 6.33
CA ASP A 179 14.66 -6.32 5.36
C ASP A 179 13.50 -5.50 5.90
N TRP A 180 12.57 -6.11 6.65
CA TRP A 180 11.54 -5.36 7.39
C TRP A 180 12.16 -4.40 8.41
N ALA A 181 13.25 -4.81 9.11
CA ALA A 181 13.96 -3.93 10.01
C ALA A 181 14.62 -2.73 9.30
N ARG A 182 15.15 -2.92 8.06
CA ARG A 182 15.68 -1.82 7.24
C ARG A 182 14.60 -0.80 6.87
N LEU A 183 13.41 -1.28 6.52
CA LEU A 183 12.26 -0.39 6.31
C LEU A 183 11.91 0.39 7.58
N GLY A 184 11.93 -0.29 8.75
CA GLY A 184 11.71 0.39 10.03
C GLY A 184 12.75 1.46 10.32
N MET A 185 14.02 1.23 9.96
CA MET A 185 15.08 2.23 10.11
C MET A 185 14.83 3.47 9.27
N LEU A 186 14.37 3.33 8.03
CA LEU A 186 14.01 4.47 7.17
C LEU A 186 13.05 5.44 7.90
N TYR A 187 12.07 4.90 8.63
CA TYR A 187 11.12 5.73 9.39
C TYR A 187 11.71 6.29 10.69
N CYS A 188 12.65 5.59 11.31
CA CYS A 188 13.38 6.10 12.46
C CYS A 188 14.33 7.26 12.10
N ASP A 189 14.81 7.26 10.86
CA ASP A 189 15.79 8.23 10.36
C ASP A 189 15.10 9.28 9.44
N ASP A 190 13.80 9.55 9.69
CA ASP A 190 12.96 10.56 9.01
C ASP A 190 12.99 10.48 7.48
N GLY A 191 13.13 9.27 6.93
CA GLY A 191 13.16 9.02 5.50
C GLY A 191 14.52 9.27 4.83
N VAL A 192 15.58 9.48 5.60
CA VAL A 192 16.94 9.66 5.09
C VAL A 192 17.60 8.29 4.92
N VAL A 193 18.28 8.11 3.78
CA VAL A 193 19.11 6.94 3.48
C VAL A 193 20.53 7.46 3.26
N ASP A 194 21.46 7.01 4.11
CA ASP A 194 22.90 7.33 4.01
C ASP A 194 23.60 6.45 2.95
#